data_4536bbdb56adc199ec11c58a43e4e03c
#
_entry.id   4536bbdb56adc199ec11c58a43e4e03c
#
_cell.length_a   1.000
_cell.length_b   1.000
_cell.length_c   1.000
_cell.angle_alpha   90.00
_cell.angle_beta   90.00
_cell.angle_gamma   90.00
#
_symmetry.space_group_name_H-M   'P 1'
#
loop_
_entity.id
_entity.type
_entity.pdbx_description
1 polymer ?
#
loop_
_entity_poly.entity_id
_entity_poly.type
_entity_poly.pdbx_seq_one_letter_code
_entity_poly.pdbx_strand_id
1 'polypeptide(L)'
;YLAGHGLVHESAGAFHWSGEAFPATSVSLRNIGWDNFVIIDVATDKSIAELDWRAAHTMLHEQAIYQHDAEQFQVERLDFANHKAFVRKVAPDYFTTALTYRTVLVIEENETRSRGPARIGRGDVKVEEKVTGYKKIKFFTHENAGYGDVHLPEMQLHTTAFWLTLPEALVDGLGQPRDVFGAVGNYNTVFQ
;
A
#
# COMPACT_ATOMS: atom_id res chain seq x y z
N TYR A 1 -10.37 16.08 24.97
CA TYR A 1 -10.29 14.63 25.11
C TYR A 1 -8.90 14.18 25.62
N LEU A 2 -7.81 14.43 24.89
CA LEU A 2 -6.45 13.98 25.25
C LEU A 2 -5.96 14.54 26.60
N ALA A 3 -6.28 15.80 26.92
CA ALA A 3 -5.96 16.39 28.20
C ALA A 3 -6.74 15.75 29.37
N GLY A 4 -8.02 15.41 29.15
CA GLY A 4 -8.83 14.71 30.15
C GLY A 4 -8.36 13.28 30.45
N HIS A 5 -7.56 12.68 29.55
CA HIS A 5 -6.94 11.35 29.72
C HIS A 5 -5.46 11.44 30.17
N GLY A 6 -4.97 12.63 30.48
CA GLY A 6 -3.58 12.82 30.96
C GLY A 6 -2.52 12.59 29.89
N LEU A 7 -2.89 12.51 28.63
CA LEU A 7 -1.95 12.28 27.52
C LEU A 7 -1.25 13.56 27.06
N VAL A 8 -1.88 14.71 27.28
CA VAL A 8 -1.30 16.04 27.03
C VAL A 8 -1.62 16.96 28.18
N HIS A 9 -0.75 17.93 28.49
CA HIS A 9 -1.06 19.04 29.37
C HIS A 9 -0.97 20.37 28.61
N GLU A 10 -1.77 21.32 29.00
CA GLU A 10 -1.76 22.67 28.44
C GLU A 10 -0.87 23.58 29.29
N SER A 11 0.06 24.28 28.67
CA SER A 11 0.89 25.30 29.30
C SER A 11 1.16 26.44 28.33
N ALA A 12 0.94 27.66 28.77
CA ALA A 12 1.14 28.89 27.98
C ALA A 12 0.40 28.90 26.61
N GLY A 13 -0.78 28.27 26.54
CA GLY A 13 -1.59 28.17 25.30
C GLY A 13 -1.09 27.12 24.29
N ALA A 14 -0.15 26.27 24.68
CA ALA A 14 0.34 25.15 23.89
C ALA A 14 0.06 23.81 24.58
N PHE A 15 -0.20 22.76 23.79
CA PHE A 15 -0.37 21.41 24.28
C PHE A 15 0.95 20.66 24.22
N HIS A 16 1.34 20.05 25.33
CA HIS A 16 2.56 19.28 25.47
C HIS A 16 2.24 17.81 25.76
N TRP A 17 2.91 16.90 25.08
CA TRP A 17 2.76 15.47 25.33
C TRP A 17 3.31 15.09 26.71
N SER A 18 2.53 14.36 27.49
CA SER A 18 2.86 13.94 28.87
C SER A 18 3.20 12.45 29.00
N GLY A 19 2.95 11.65 27.94
CA GLY A 19 3.21 10.22 27.97
C GLY A 19 4.69 9.87 27.83
N GLU A 20 5.13 8.74 28.42
CA GLU A 20 6.49 8.25 28.32
C GLU A 20 6.87 7.79 26.88
N ALA A 21 5.89 7.23 26.14
CA ALA A 21 6.12 6.77 24.78
C ALA A 21 5.93 7.91 23.75
N PHE A 22 6.80 7.99 22.77
CA PHE A 22 6.65 8.94 21.68
C PHE A 22 5.48 8.49 20.76
N PRO A 23 4.41 9.29 20.59
CA PRO A 23 3.18 8.82 19.95
C PRO A 23 3.37 8.38 18.50
N ALA A 24 4.34 8.98 17.77
CA ALA A 24 4.58 8.64 16.37
C ALA A 24 5.13 7.21 16.17
N THR A 25 5.65 6.58 17.21
CA THR A 25 6.11 5.18 17.13
C THR A 25 4.97 4.18 17.24
N SER A 26 3.85 4.58 17.84
CA SER A 26 2.68 3.70 18.05
C SER A 26 1.49 4.04 17.15
N VAL A 27 1.54 5.16 16.43
CA VAL A 27 0.47 5.58 15.51
C VAL A 27 1.00 5.56 14.10
N SER A 28 0.54 4.59 13.29
CA SER A 28 0.81 4.55 11.86
C SER A 28 -0.33 5.23 11.11
N LEU A 29 -0.02 6.28 10.36
CA LEU A 29 -0.99 6.90 9.45
C LEU A 29 -1.30 6.05 8.20
N ARG A 30 -0.59 4.94 8.04
CA ARG A 30 -0.75 3.99 6.93
C ARG A 30 -1.51 2.74 7.31
N ASN A 31 -1.56 2.40 8.60
CA ASN A 31 -2.31 1.25 9.12
C ASN A 31 -3.73 1.68 9.43
N ILE A 32 -4.69 1.15 8.69
CA ILE A 32 -6.11 1.50 8.82
C ILE A 32 -6.90 0.45 9.62
N GLY A 33 -6.27 -0.65 10.04
CA GLY A 33 -6.95 -1.78 10.68
C GLY A 33 -6.20 -2.39 11.85
N TRP A 34 -6.94 -3.18 12.63
CA TRP A 34 -6.43 -3.97 13.76
C TRP A 34 -5.97 -5.38 13.34
N ASP A 35 -6.16 -5.75 12.06
CA ASP A 35 -5.87 -7.06 11.49
C ASP A 35 -4.46 -7.09 10.91
N ASN A 36 -3.44 -7.05 11.77
CA ASN A 36 -2.06 -7.14 11.34
C ASN A 36 -1.64 -8.60 11.12
N PHE A 37 -0.78 -8.80 10.14
CA PHE A 37 -0.04 -10.06 9.96
C PHE A 37 1.19 -10.07 10.85
N VAL A 38 1.33 -11.13 11.64
CA VAL A 38 2.53 -11.37 12.46
C VAL A 38 3.56 -12.13 11.62
N ILE A 39 4.77 -11.61 11.55
CA ILE A 39 5.89 -12.21 10.80
C ILE A 39 6.76 -12.99 11.78
N ILE A 40 6.88 -14.31 11.56
CA ILE A 40 7.55 -15.25 12.45
C ILE A 40 8.77 -15.83 11.75
N ASP A 41 9.94 -15.67 12.34
CA ASP A 41 11.15 -16.33 11.88
C ASP A 41 11.12 -17.83 12.26
N VAL A 42 11.12 -18.70 11.26
CA VAL A 42 11.05 -20.16 11.47
C VAL A 42 12.28 -20.74 12.17
N ALA A 43 13.43 -20.05 12.14
CA ALA A 43 14.66 -20.52 12.78
C ALA A 43 14.63 -20.28 14.30
N THR A 44 13.98 -19.23 14.75
CA THR A 44 13.95 -18.81 16.16
C THR A 44 12.58 -18.96 16.81
N ASP A 45 11.53 -19.21 16.02
CA ASP A 45 10.12 -19.25 16.42
C ASP A 45 9.66 -17.94 17.12
N LYS A 46 10.27 -16.84 16.75
CA LYS A 46 9.96 -15.51 17.30
C LYS A 46 9.28 -14.63 16.28
N SER A 47 8.34 -13.82 16.77
CA SER A 47 7.82 -12.70 15.99
C SER A 47 8.93 -11.66 15.81
N ILE A 48 9.17 -11.26 14.56
CA ILE A 48 10.17 -10.24 14.21
C ILE A 48 9.53 -8.91 13.83
N ALA A 49 8.29 -8.92 13.33
CA ALA A 49 7.57 -7.72 12.92
C ALA A 49 6.06 -7.98 12.80
N GLU A 50 5.32 -6.89 12.64
CA GLU A 50 3.92 -6.91 12.23
C GLU A 50 3.75 -6.02 11.00
N LEU A 51 2.82 -6.41 10.12
CA LEU A 51 2.49 -5.69 8.90
C LEU A 51 0.98 -5.61 8.76
N ASP A 52 0.47 -4.45 8.32
CA ASP A 52 -0.96 -4.28 8.10
C ASP A 52 -1.50 -5.25 7.04
N TRP A 53 -2.78 -5.58 7.17
CA TRP A 53 -3.48 -6.56 6.34
C TRP A 53 -3.35 -6.26 4.84
N ARG A 54 -3.44 -4.99 4.45
CA ARG A 54 -3.39 -4.59 3.04
C ARG A 54 -1.98 -4.72 2.46
N ALA A 55 -0.97 -4.27 3.20
CA ALA A 55 0.42 -4.38 2.79
C ALA A 55 0.90 -5.84 2.73
N ALA A 56 0.32 -6.73 3.56
CA ALA A 56 0.65 -8.14 3.57
C ALA A 56 0.44 -8.82 2.21
N HIS A 57 -0.59 -8.44 1.45
CA HIS A 57 -0.85 -9.00 0.12
C HIS A 57 0.30 -8.79 -0.87
N THR A 58 0.96 -7.65 -0.79
CA THR A 58 2.05 -7.29 -1.70
C THR A 58 3.43 -7.63 -1.16
N MET A 59 3.58 -7.75 0.16
CA MET A 59 4.88 -7.89 0.81
C MET A 59 5.11 -9.27 1.43
N LEU A 60 4.04 -10.03 1.76
CA LEU A 60 4.15 -11.31 2.47
C LEU A 60 3.61 -12.51 1.67
N HIS A 61 3.41 -12.36 0.34
CA HIS A 61 3.07 -13.53 -0.48
C HIS A 61 4.20 -14.58 -0.41
N GLU A 62 3.88 -15.85 -0.61
CA GLU A 62 4.88 -16.90 -0.62
C GLU A 62 6.00 -16.60 -1.64
N GLN A 63 7.23 -16.89 -1.26
CA GLN A 63 8.47 -16.55 -1.98
C GLN A 63 8.83 -15.05 -2.03
N ALA A 64 8.06 -14.15 -1.40
CA ALA A 64 8.45 -12.75 -1.26
C ALA A 64 9.77 -12.61 -0.47
N ILE A 65 10.59 -11.63 -0.84
CA ILE A 65 11.74 -11.21 -0.05
C ILE A 65 11.32 -10.03 0.80
N TYR A 66 11.12 -10.28 2.08
CA TYR A 66 10.79 -9.28 3.09
C TYR A 66 12.06 -8.72 3.70
N GLN A 67 12.14 -7.40 3.87
CA GLN A 67 13.29 -6.72 4.49
C GLN A 67 12.90 -6.19 5.86
N HIS A 68 13.71 -6.52 6.87
CA HIS A 68 13.54 -6.04 8.22
C HIS A 68 14.90 -5.87 8.89
N ASP A 69 15.14 -4.70 9.52
CA ASP A 69 16.39 -4.36 10.21
C ASP A 69 17.67 -4.65 9.39
N ALA A 70 17.65 -4.24 8.11
CA ALA A 70 18.73 -4.49 7.14
C ALA A 70 19.02 -5.98 6.85
N GLU A 71 18.17 -6.88 7.28
CA GLU A 71 18.22 -8.30 6.98
C GLU A 71 17.13 -8.68 5.97
N GLN A 72 17.37 -9.75 5.23
CA GLN A 72 16.45 -10.27 4.23
C GLN A 72 15.86 -11.60 4.68
N PHE A 73 14.56 -11.72 4.51
CA PHE A 73 13.81 -12.92 4.84
C PHE A 73 12.97 -13.36 3.65
N GLN A 74 12.97 -14.63 3.34
CA GLN A 74 12.06 -15.21 2.36
C GLN A 74 10.81 -15.74 3.05
N VAL A 75 9.63 -15.37 2.56
CA VAL A 75 8.37 -15.94 3.02
C VAL A 75 8.26 -17.37 2.52
N GLU A 76 8.33 -18.36 3.42
CA GLU A 76 8.18 -19.77 3.11
C GLU A 76 6.72 -20.18 3.07
N ARG A 77 5.91 -19.64 3.96
CA ARG A 77 4.48 -19.94 4.07
C ARG A 77 3.71 -18.73 4.58
N LEU A 78 2.60 -18.45 3.93
CA LEU A 78 1.63 -17.45 4.38
C LEU A 78 0.36 -18.14 4.87
N ASP A 79 0.11 -18.10 6.17
CA ASP A 79 -1.15 -18.52 6.78
C ASP A 79 -2.11 -17.34 6.80
N PHE A 80 -2.79 -17.16 5.67
CA PHE A 80 -3.64 -16.01 5.45
C PHE A 80 -4.82 -15.94 6.42
N ALA A 81 -5.39 -17.08 6.77
CA ALA A 81 -6.55 -17.18 7.65
C ALA A 81 -6.23 -16.81 9.10
N ASN A 82 -5.00 -17.09 9.56
CA ASN A 82 -4.55 -16.80 10.92
C ASN A 82 -3.65 -15.54 10.99
N HIS A 83 -3.53 -14.80 9.90
CA HIS A 83 -2.71 -13.59 9.77
C HIS A 83 -1.25 -13.81 10.22
N LYS A 84 -0.62 -14.89 9.74
CA LYS A 84 0.76 -15.24 10.06
C LYS A 84 1.59 -15.48 8.81
N ALA A 85 2.76 -14.88 8.74
CA ALA A 85 3.76 -15.17 7.72
C ALA A 85 4.99 -15.83 8.37
N PHE A 86 5.40 -16.97 7.85
CA PHE A 86 6.55 -17.72 8.30
C PHE A 86 7.71 -17.46 7.35
N VAL A 87 8.78 -16.88 7.88
CA VAL A 87 9.91 -16.40 7.09
C VAL A 87 11.22 -17.05 7.53
N ARG A 88 12.14 -17.17 6.58
CA ARG A 88 13.51 -17.64 6.84
C ARG A 88 14.50 -16.60 6.38
N LYS A 89 15.53 -16.33 7.20
CA LYS A 89 16.62 -15.44 6.83
C LYS A 89 17.38 -15.99 5.61
N VAL A 90 17.60 -15.12 4.63
CA VAL A 90 18.26 -15.43 3.35
C VAL A 90 19.18 -14.27 2.94
N ALA A 91 19.99 -14.46 1.90
CA ALA A 91 20.84 -13.41 1.34
C ALA A 91 20.82 -13.48 -0.19
N PRO A 92 19.66 -13.28 -0.84
CA PRO A 92 19.58 -13.25 -2.29
C PRO A 92 20.19 -11.98 -2.87
N ASP A 93 20.55 -12.01 -4.16
CA ASP A 93 21.00 -10.85 -4.92
C ASP A 93 19.85 -10.06 -5.57
N TYR A 94 18.61 -10.35 -5.18
CA TYR A 94 17.39 -9.75 -5.72
C TYR A 94 16.37 -9.44 -4.61
N PHE A 95 15.44 -8.56 -4.91
CA PHE A 95 14.20 -8.35 -4.17
C PHE A 95 13.00 -8.75 -5.02
N THR A 96 11.83 -8.85 -4.39
CA THR A 96 10.57 -9.17 -5.07
C THR A 96 9.66 -7.95 -5.10
N THR A 97 8.92 -7.83 -6.21
CA THR A 97 7.88 -6.81 -6.39
C THR A 97 6.60 -7.49 -6.85
N ALA A 98 5.52 -7.31 -6.10
CA ALA A 98 4.22 -7.87 -6.45
C ALA A 98 3.68 -7.28 -7.77
N LEU A 99 3.02 -8.12 -8.54
CA LEU A 99 2.25 -7.75 -9.71
C LEU A 99 0.78 -7.67 -9.30
N THR A 100 0.26 -6.45 -9.27
CA THR A 100 -1.09 -6.17 -8.81
C THR A 100 -1.97 -5.78 -9.98
N TYR A 101 -3.11 -6.44 -10.09
CA TYR A 101 -4.19 -6.01 -10.96
C TYR A 101 -5.23 -5.25 -10.15
N ARG A 102 -5.62 -4.07 -10.64
CA ARG A 102 -6.58 -3.20 -9.94
C ARG A 102 -7.67 -2.76 -10.90
N THR A 103 -8.91 -2.87 -10.44
CA THR A 103 -10.10 -2.34 -11.13
C THR A 103 -10.82 -1.36 -10.22
N VAL A 104 -11.27 -0.26 -10.79
CA VAL A 104 -12.10 0.72 -10.10
C VAL A 104 -13.45 0.78 -10.77
N LEU A 105 -14.52 0.52 -10.00
CA LEU A 105 -15.89 0.59 -10.45
C LEU A 105 -16.60 1.76 -9.77
N VAL A 106 -17.14 2.68 -10.55
CA VAL A 106 -17.98 3.77 -10.02
C VAL A 106 -19.34 3.18 -9.63
N ILE A 107 -19.71 3.29 -8.36
CA ILE A 107 -21.00 2.83 -7.83
C ILE A 107 -22.02 3.95 -7.95
N GLU A 108 -21.67 5.16 -7.50
CA GLU A 108 -22.53 6.33 -7.52
C GLU A 108 -21.71 7.60 -7.81
N GLU A 109 -22.22 8.44 -8.68
CA GLU A 109 -21.63 9.75 -8.94
C GLU A 109 -22.44 10.82 -8.19
N ASN A 110 -21.86 11.38 -7.11
CA ASN A 110 -22.53 12.32 -6.22
C ASN A 110 -22.42 13.77 -6.71
N GLU A 111 -21.29 14.13 -7.31
CA GLU A 111 -21.03 15.46 -7.83
C GLU A 111 -20.35 15.39 -9.19
N THR A 112 -20.74 16.29 -10.08
CA THR A 112 -20.09 16.48 -11.39
C THR A 112 -19.86 17.94 -11.66
N ARG A 113 -18.67 18.28 -12.15
CA ARG A 113 -18.29 19.63 -12.59
C ARG A 113 -17.57 19.53 -13.94
N SER A 114 -17.83 20.51 -14.81
CA SER A 114 -17.09 20.64 -16.07
C SER A 114 -16.08 21.80 -15.96
N ARG A 115 -14.88 21.61 -16.50
CA ARG A 115 -13.87 22.63 -16.64
C ARG A 115 -13.31 22.58 -18.05
N GLY A 116 -13.82 23.46 -18.91
CA GLY A 116 -13.55 23.37 -20.34
C GLY A 116 -14.08 22.03 -20.90
N PRO A 117 -13.29 21.30 -21.67
CA PRO A 117 -13.68 19.99 -22.22
C PRO A 117 -13.59 18.86 -21.18
N ALA A 118 -12.97 19.08 -20.01
CA ALA A 118 -12.81 18.06 -18.99
C ALA A 118 -14.03 17.98 -18.08
N ARG A 119 -14.36 16.78 -17.63
CA ARG A 119 -15.40 16.50 -16.63
C ARG A 119 -14.74 15.95 -15.37
N ILE A 120 -15.05 16.52 -14.23
CA ILE A 120 -14.60 16.08 -12.92
C ILE A 120 -15.80 15.46 -12.22
N GLY A 121 -15.70 14.19 -11.88
CA GLY A 121 -16.69 13.47 -11.07
C GLY A 121 -16.16 13.21 -9.67
N ARG A 122 -17.07 13.16 -8.69
CA ARG A 122 -16.81 12.71 -7.33
C ARG A 122 -17.95 11.79 -6.92
N GLY A 123 -17.62 10.68 -6.25
CA GLY A 123 -18.64 9.74 -5.81
C GLY A 123 -18.06 8.51 -5.15
N ASP A 124 -18.91 7.50 -4.98
CA ASP A 124 -18.56 6.27 -4.34
C ASP A 124 -18.06 5.25 -5.36
N VAL A 125 -16.95 4.61 -5.04
CA VAL A 125 -16.30 3.64 -5.90
C VAL A 125 -16.00 2.35 -5.13
N LYS A 126 -16.00 1.24 -5.87
CA LYS A 126 -15.46 -0.04 -5.44
C LYS A 126 -14.10 -0.23 -6.11
N VAL A 127 -13.07 -0.40 -5.31
CA VAL A 127 -11.73 -0.76 -5.77
C VAL A 127 -11.53 -2.24 -5.51
N GLU A 128 -11.23 -2.99 -6.56
CA GLU A 128 -10.84 -4.40 -6.49
C GLU A 128 -9.36 -4.50 -6.81
N GLU A 129 -8.61 -5.13 -5.91
CA GLU A 129 -7.17 -5.30 -6.07
C GLU A 129 -6.79 -6.77 -5.85
N LYS A 130 -6.02 -7.34 -6.77
CA LYS A 130 -5.57 -8.72 -6.73
C LYS A 130 -4.08 -8.78 -7.04
N VAL A 131 -3.32 -9.44 -6.17
CA VAL A 131 -1.94 -9.81 -6.46
C VAL A 131 -1.96 -11.10 -7.25
N THR A 132 -1.46 -11.07 -8.49
CA THR A 132 -1.50 -12.19 -9.44
C THR A 132 -0.16 -12.88 -9.60
N GLY A 133 0.92 -12.22 -9.17
CA GLY A 133 2.26 -12.74 -9.29
C GLY A 133 3.29 -11.79 -8.71
N TYR A 134 4.55 -12.09 -8.92
CA TYR A 134 5.67 -11.22 -8.52
C TYR A 134 6.81 -11.30 -9.52
N LYS A 135 7.65 -10.25 -9.53
CA LYS A 135 8.94 -10.18 -10.25
C LYS A 135 10.08 -10.30 -9.25
N LYS A 136 11.15 -10.96 -9.65
CA LYS A 136 12.46 -10.92 -8.99
C LYS A 136 13.32 -9.87 -9.68
N ILE A 137 13.78 -8.87 -8.96
CA ILE A 137 14.56 -7.75 -9.51
C ILE A 137 15.91 -7.73 -8.83
N LYS A 138 17.00 -7.80 -9.58
CA LYS A 138 18.37 -7.74 -9.06
C LYS A 138 18.66 -6.38 -8.44
N PHE A 139 19.37 -6.35 -7.31
CA PHE A 139 19.59 -5.11 -6.55
C PHE A 139 20.35 -4.04 -7.34
N PHE A 140 21.41 -4.40 -8.03
CA PHE A 140 22.31 -3.41 -8.63
C PHE A 140 22.00 -3.12 -10.10
N THR A 141 21.65 -4.14 -10.86
CA THR A 141 21.38 -3.99 -12.30
C THR A 141 19.93 -3.66 -12.60
N HIS A 142 19.01 -3.85 -11.63
CA HIS A 142 17.57 -3.76 -11.81
C HIS A 142 17.00 -4.66 -12.92
N GLU A 143 17.78 -5.66 -13.33
CA GLU A 143 17.34 -6.65 -14.29
C GLU A 143 16.30 -7.59 -13.67
N ASN A 144 15.37 -8.01 -14.51
CA ASN A 144 14.39 -9.01 -14.12
C ASN A 144 15.07 -10.39 -14.07
N ALA A 145 15.10 -11.00 -12.88
CA ALA A 145 15.68 -12.32 -12.64
C ALA A 145 14.63 -13.45 -12.65
N GLY A 146 13.36 -13.14 -12.94
CA GLY A 146 12.30 -14.13 -13.05
C GLY A 146 10.96 -13.65 -12.50
N TYR A 147 9.97 -14.50 -12.64
CA TYR A 147 8.58 -14.28 -12.20
C TYR A 147 8.11 -15.46 -11.37
N GLY A 148 7.06 -15.26 -10.60
CA GLY A 148 6.32 -16.30 -9.93
C GLY A 148 4.85 -15.95 -9.79
N ASP A 149 4.00 -16.95 -9.65
CA ASP A 149 2.56 -16.78 -9.46
C ASP A 149 2.23 -16.58 -7.99
N VAL A 150 1.17 -15.83 -7.72
CA VAL A 150 0.62 -15.60 -6.38
C VAL A 150 -0.87 -15.90 -6.39
N HIS A 151 -1.33 -16.67 -5.40
CA HIS A 151 -2.72 -17.08 -5.26
C HIS A 151 -3.28 -16.57 -3.94
N LEU A 152 -3.53 -15.27 -3.86
CA LEU A 152 -4.14 -14.62 -2.71
C LEU A 152 -5.59 -14.20 -3.01
N PRO A 153 -6.43 -14.09 -1.97
CA PRO A 153 -7.75 -13.52 -2.10
C PRO A 153 -7.68 -12.11 -2.70
N GLU A 154 -8.75 -11.75 -3.41
CA GLU A 154 -8.94 -10.39 -3.90
C GLU A 154 -9.32 -9.47 -2.75
N MET A 155 -8.73 -8.29 -2.73
CA MET A 155 -9.10 -7.22 -1.81
C MET A 155 -10.18 -6.34 -2.43
N GLN A 156 -11.20 -6.02 -1.66
CA GLN A 156 -12.24 -5.08 -2.05
C GLN A 156 -12.30 -3.93 -1.06
N LEU A 157 -12.33 -2.71 -1.58
CA LEU A 157 -12.46 -1.50 -0.81
C LEU A 157 -13.59 -0.64 -1.38
N HIS A 158 -14.57 -0.31 -0.57
CA HIS A 158 -15.55 0.73 -0.86
C HIS A 158 -15.07 2.05 -0.29
N THR A 159 -14.96 3.06 -1.13
CA THR A 159 -14.44 4.38 -0.73
C THR A 159 -15.01 5.47 -1.61
N THR A 160 -14.76 6.72 -1.24
CA THR A 160 -15.07 7.88 -2.08
C THR A 160 -13.85 8.24 -2.91
N ALA A 161 -14.06 8.54 -4.18
CA ALA A 161 -13.02 9.01 -5.08
C ALA A 161 -13.48 10.24 -5.88
N PHE A 162 -12.53 10.92 -6.46
CA PHE A 162 -12.79 11.85 -7.58
C PHE A 162 -12.03 11.35 -8.81
N TRP A 163 -12.56 11.66 -9.99
CA TRP A 163 -11.96 11.26 -11.26
C TRP A 163 -12.08 12.39 -12.28
N LEU A 164 -11.15 12.39 -13.21
CA LEU A 164 -11.11 13.30 -14.34
C LEU A 164 -11.38 12.51 -15.62
N THR A 165 -12.41 12.91 -16.36
CA THR A 165 -12.68 12.38 -17.68
C THR A 165 -12.28 13.42 -18.73
N LEU A 166 -11.44 13.00 -19.67
CA LEU A 166 -11.02 13.80 -20.81
C LEU A 166 -11.64 13.26 -22.09
N PRO A 167 -12.15 14.10 -23.00
CA PRO A 167 -12.58 13.65 -24.33
C PRO A 167 -11.40 13.03 -25.10
N GLU A 168 -11.67 11.96 -25.87
CA GLU A 168 -10.67 11.27 -26.69
C GLU A 168 -9.93 12.24 -27.62
N ALA A 169 -10.65 13.12 -28.30
CA ALA A 169 -10.06 14.13 -29.19
C ALA A 169 -9.05 15.07 -28.48
N LEU A 170 -9.22 15.32 -27.16
CA LEU A 170 -8.26 16.08 -26.40
C LEU A 170 -7.02 15.23 -26.07
N VAL A 171 -7.22 13.97 -25.72
CA VAL A 171 -6.13 13.02 -25.40
C VAL A 171 -5.25 12.79 -26.63
N ASP A 172 -5.86 12.60 -27.79
CA ASP A 172 -5.14 12.42 -29.07
C ASP A 172 -4.31 13.66 -29.45
N GLY A 173 -4.76 14.85 -29.06
CA GLY A 173 -4.03 16.12 -29.27
C GLY A 173 -2.86 16.36 -28.31
N LEU A 174 -2.76 15.60 -27.19
CA LEU A 174 -1.74 15.79 -26.16
C LEU A 174 -0.47 14.96 -26.37
N GLY A 175 -0.39 14.15 -27.43
CA GLY A 175 0.77 13.30 -27.74
C GLY A 175 0.57 11.83 -27.42
N GLN A 176 1.63 11.14 -27.01
CA GLN A 176 1.55 9.69 -26.75
C GLN A 176 0.78 9.41 -25.45
N PRO A 177 -0.05 8.33 -25.39
CA PRO A 177 -0.80 7.97 -24.18
C PRO A 177 0.06 7.91 -22.91
N ARG A 178 1.31 7.42 -23.00
CA ARG A 178 2.24 7.36 -21.87
C ARG A 178 2.56 8.74 -21.28
N ASP A 179 2.55 9.80 -22.09
CA ASP A 179 2.88 11.15 -21.63
C ASP A 179 1.70 11.73 -20.81
N VAL A 180 0.48 11.40 -21.20
CA VAL A 180 -0.74 11.73 -20.45
C VAL A 180 -0.74 11.01 -19.09
N PHE A 181 -0.42 9.70 -19.05
CA PHE A 181 -0.30 8.94 -17.81
C PHE A 181 0.83 9.46 -16.91
N GLY A 182 1.96 9.86 -17.49
CA GLY A 182 3.07 10.46 -16.76
C GLY A 182 2.69 11.80 -16.12
N ALA A 183 1.94 12.65 -16.80
CA ALA A 183 1.45 13.91 -16.26
C ALA A 183 0.46 13.70 -15.10
N VAL A 184 -0.47 12.74 -15.21
CA VAL A 184 -1.40 12.37 -14.14
C VAL A 184 -0.66 11.77 -12.95
N GLY A 185 0.34 10.91 -13.17
CA GLY A 185 1.18 10.35 -12.12
C GLY A 185 1.94 11.42 -11.34
N ASN A 186 2.55 12.38 -12.02
CA ASN A 186 3.24 13.50 -11.39
C ASN A 186 2.31 14.38 -10.55
N TYR A 187 1.08 14.58 -11.01
CA TYR A 187 0.08 15.35 -10.27
C TYR A 187 -0.31 14.67 -8.95
N ASN A 188 -0.46 13.33 -8.95
CA ASN A 188 -0.75 12.58 -7.75
C ASN A 188 0.40 12.61 -6.72
N THR A 189 1.64 12.76 -7.16
CA THR A 189 2.81 12.84 -6.27
C THR A 189 2.87 14.16 -5.50
N VAL A 190 2.24 15.22 -6.00
CA VAL A 190 2.21 16.55 -5.35
C VAL A 190 1.17 16.61 -4.21
N PHE A 191 0.19 15.70 -4.17
CA PHE A 191 -0.91 15.68 -3.19
C PHE A 191 -0.86 14.51 -2.20
N GLN A 192 0.23 13.76 -2.14
CA GLN A 192 0.55 12.80 -1.09
C GLN A 192 1.53 13.42 -0.11
#